data_72e5d37da31920288cc4968a3b2c682f
#
_entry.id   72e5d37da31920288cc4968a3b2c682f
#
_cell.length_a   1.000
_cell.length_b   1.000
_cell.length_c   1.000
_cell.angle_alpha   90.00
_cell.angle_beta   90.00
_cell.angle_gamma   90.00
#
_symmetry.space_group_name_H-M   'P 1'
#
loop_
_entity.id
_entity.type
_entity.pdbx_description
1 polymer ?
#
loop_
_entity_poly.entity_id
_entity_poly.type
_entity_poly.pdbx_seq_one_letter_code
_entity_poly.pdbx_strand_id
1 'polypeptide(L)'
;MTDAAPTPDDAPAPGAGDAVAPPGRRRLLRTTLAGTALLAAGALGAGAGAALTHHLDTHLAPTDRVAPAPAGPGALTARVLLQGPDDAPRACITFDDGPDPAWTPLVLDILADAGVSATFFVLGEAAAAHPELIAREAGAGHEIGVHNWVHTDVYSADADQLRADVDRTIAAIESAGAPRPALWRPPYGRIDAPALAVAAERGLDLLLWSEHTPSAEHARALATRAHAGSIILCHDGRAQPTEELLRAVGDSLVALAERGMTFLTGSQMLAASQPR
;
A
#
# COMPACT_ATOMS: atom_id res chain seq x y z
N MET A 1 -7.10 51.20 34.46
CA MET A 1 -5.75 51.15 33.84
C MET A 1 -5.60 49.70 33.41
N THR A 2 -5.93 49.46 32.17
CA THR A 2 -5.94 48.15 31.51
C THR A 2 -4.77 48.16 30.52
N ASP A 3 -3.78 47.34 30.78
CA ASP A 3 -2.65 47.17 29.90
C ASP A 3 -2.99 46.02 28.92
N ALA A 4 -3.05 46.38 27.63
CA ALA A 4 -3.30 45.45 26.54
C ALA A 4 -1.97 44.93 25.99
N ALA A 5 -1.86 43.63 25.82
CA ALA A 5 -0.72 42.95 25.19
C ALA A 5 -0.66 43.25 23.67
N PRO A 6 0.50 43.40 23.06
CA PRO A 6 0.62 43.64 21.62
C PRO A 6 0.46 42.38 20.77
N THR A 7 -0.18 42.54 19.61
CA THR A 7 -0.31 41.54 18.54
C THR A 7 1.01 41.36 17.77
N PRO A 8 1.31 40.16 17.26
CA PRO A 8 2.51 39.89 16.47
C PRO A 8 2.25 40.15 14.97
N ASP A 9 2.53 41.34 14.52
CA ASP A 9 2.59 41.67 13.07
C ASP A 9 3.59 42.80 12.88
N ASP A 10 4.87 42.42 12.69
CA ASP A 10 5.93 43.28 12.13
C ASP A 10 7.19 42.42 11.96
N ALA A 11 7.32 41.78 10.79
CA ALA A 11 8.60 41.25 10.30
C ALA A 11 8.93 41.95 8.98
N PRO A 12 10.11 42.63 8.85
CA PRO A 12 10.48 43.35 7.64
C PRO A 12 10.89 42.39 6.52
N ALA A 13 10.53 42.77 5.28
CA ALA A 13 10.92 42.11 4.05
C ALA A 13 12.45 42.09 3.85
N PRO A 14 13.04 41.02 3.31
CA PRO A 14 14.46 41.01 2.96
C PRO A 14 14.71 41.83 1.67
N GLY A 15 15.71 42.71 1.76
CA GLY A 15 16.15 43.60 0.71
C GLY A 15 16.78 42.88 -0.48
N ALA A 16 16.60 43.50 -1.64
CA ALA A 16 17.27 43.16 -2.88
C ALA A 16 18.79 43.40 -2.76
N GLY A 17 19.58 42.38 -3.06
CA GLY A 17 21.03 42.44 -3.09
C GLY A 17 21.62 41.60 -4.21
N ASP A 18 22.17 42.26 -5.19
CA ASP A 18 23.29 41.91 -6.06
C ASP A 18 23.15 40.75 -7.07
N ALA A 19 22.98 41.18 -8.31
CA ALA A 19 23.18 40.40 -9.52
C ALA A 19 24.67 40.01 -9.68
N VAL A 20 24.95 38.69 -9.64
CA VAL A 20 26.26 38.16 -10.07
C VAL A 20 26.15 37.68 -11.51
N ALA A 21 27.03 38.19 -12.36
CA ALA A 21 27.14 37.88 -13.77
C ALA A 21 27.55 36.41 -14.04
N PRO A 22 27.12 35.80 -15.14
CA PRO A 22 27.48 34.41 -15.45
C PRO A 22 28.87 34.27 -16.06
N PRO A 23 29.65 33.25 -15.73
CA PRO A 23 30.94 32.98 -16.36
C PRO A 23 30.78 32.31 -17.73
N GLY A 24 31.67 32.72 -18.57
CA GLY A 24 31.97 32.47 -19.96
C GLY A 24 31.57 31.12 -20.60
N ARG A 25 31.13 31.27 -21.83
CA ARG A 25 30.92 30.20 -22.82
C ARG A 25 32.23 29.43 -23.09
N ARG A 26 32.31 28.19 -22.64
CA ARG A 26 33.25 27.19 -23.19
C ARG A 26 32.60 26.50 -24.37
N ARG A 27 33.22 26.67 -25.56
CA ARG A 27 32.93 25.94 -26.79
C ARG A 27 33.09 24.45 -26.53
N LEU A 28 32.02 23.68 -26.65
CA LEU A 28 32.08 22.22 -26.80
C LEU A 28 32.19 21.88 -28.28
N LEU A 29 33.27 21.17 -28.62
CA LEU A 29 33.48 20.59 -29.95
C LEU A 29 32.34 19.67 -30.31
N ARG A 30 31.72 19.93 -31.47
CA ARG A 30 30.86 18.97 -32.15
C ARG A 30 31.74 17.90 -32.82
N THR A 31 31.74 16.69 -32.27
CA THR A 31 32.12 15.50 -33.00
C THR A 31 30.84 14.88 -33.59
N THR A 32 30.68 15.08 -34.88
CA THR A 32 29.70 14.35 -35.68
C THR A 32 30.19 12.93 -35.91
N LEU A 33 29.60 11.96 -35.24
CA LEU A 33 29.67 10.56 -35.67
C LEU A 33 28.44 10.29 -36.55
N ALA A 34 28.70 10.22 -37.86
CA ALA A 34 27.77 9.70 -38.82
C ALA A 34 27.68 8.18 -38.64
N GLY A 35 26.63 7.72 -37.98
CA GLY A 35 26.24 6.32 -37.92
C GLY A 35 25.13 6.09 -38.95
N THR A 36 25.45 5.36 -40.03
CA THR A 36 24.51 4.87 -41.02
C THR A 36 23.46 3.98 -40.37
N ALA A 37 22.25 4.49 -40.17
CA ALA A 37 21.10 3.67 -39.80
C ALA A 37 20.56 2.98 -41.04
N LEU A 38 20.70 1.68 -41.10
CA LEU A 38 20.06 0.79 -42.05
C LEU A 38 18.57 0.77 -41.73
N LEU A 39 17.73 1.37 -42.59
CA LEU A 39 16.29 1.25 -42.53
C LEU A 39 15.88 -0.15 -43.00
N ALA A 40 15.67 -1.06 -42.06
CA ALA A 40 14.84 -2.23 -42.28
C ALA A 40 13.40 -1.85 -41.96
N ALA A 41 12.64 -1.43 -42.98
CA ALA A 41 11.20 -1.32 -42.90
C ALA A 41 10.60 -2.72 -42.85
N GLY A 42 10.02 -3.09 -41.71
CA GLY A 42 9.29 -4.34 -41.52
C GLY A 42 8.38 -4.24 -40.33
N ALA A 43 7.11 -4.10 -40.62
CA ALA A 43 5.90 -4.30 -39.82
C ALA A 43 6.02 -5.01 -38.48
N LEU A 44 6.55 -4.36 -37.42
CA LEU A 44 6.47 -4.77 -36.01
C LEU A 44 6.47 -3.55 -35.06
N GLY A 45 5.90 -2.42 -35.49
CA GLY A 45 6.04 -1.13 -34.82
C GLY A 45 4.98 -0.77 -33.77
N ALA A 46 3.95 -1.55 -33.53
CA ALA A 46 2.88 -1.16 -32.59
C ALA A 46 2.97 -1.82 -31.20
N GLY A 47 3.69 -2.92 -31.07
CA GLY A 47 3.79 -3.64 -29.80
C GLY A 47 4.94 -3.20 -28.89
N ALA A 48 6.05 -2.71 -29.46
CA ALA A 48 7.25 -2.40 -28.68
C ALA A 48 7.19 -1.05 -27.93
N GLY A 49 6.43 -0.08 -28.47
CA GLY A 49 6.26 1.23 -27.83
C GLY A 49 5.37 1.18 -26.58
N ALA A 50 4.33 0.37 -26.59
CA ALA A 50 3.43 0.17 -25.45
C ALA A 50 4.10 -0.63 -24.32
N ALA A 51 5.00 -1.56 -24.68
CA ALA A 51 5.74 -2.33 -23.69
C ALA A 51 6.79 -1.48 -22.95
N LEU A 52 7.40 -0.51 -23.64
CA LEU A 52 8.45 0.32 -23.03
C LEU A 52 7.89 1.40 -22.11
N THR A 53 6.72 1.96 -22.44
CA THR A 53 6.04 2.92 -21.58
C THR A 53 5.43 2.25 -20.35
N HIS A 54 4.95 1.01 -20.48
CA HIS A 54 4.46 0.23 -19.34
C HIS A 54 5.57 -0.21 -18.39
N HIS A 55 6.81 -0.34 -18.89
CA HIS A 55 7.97 -0.76 -18.08
C HIS A 55 8.57 0.37 -17.25
N LEU A 56 8.24 1.63 -17.57
CA LEU A 56 8.71 2.81 -16.82
C LEU A 56 7.72 3.26 -15.73
N ASP A 57 6.44 2.90 -15.84
CA ASP A 57 5.39 3.28 -14.88
C ASP A 57 5.08 2.20 -13.84
N THR A 58 5.51 0.96 -14.04
CA THR A 58 5.33 -0.12 -13.05
C THR A 58 6.63 -0.89 -12.93
N HIS A 59 7.38 -0.64 -11.88
CA HIS A 59 8.56 -1.46 -11.54
C HIS A 59 8.25 -2.91 -11.17
N LEU A 60 6.98 -3.30 -11.24
CA LEU A 60 6.52 -4.68 -11.06
C LEU A 60 5.44 -4.98 -12.10
N ALA A 61 5.74 -5.89 -13.02
CA ALA A 61 4.72 -6.39 -13.94
C ALA A 61 3.60 -7.09 -13.13
N PRO A 62 2.31 -6.87 -13.42
CA PRO A 62 1.19 -7.41 -12.64
C PRO A 62 1.11 -8.95 -12.62
N THR A 63 1.95 -9.63 -13.35
CA THR A 63 1.90 -11.09 -13.55
C THR A 63 3.05 -11.85 -12.92
N ASP A 64 4.01 -11.17 -12.29
CA ASP A 64 5.11 -11.89 -11.65
C ASP A 64 4.64 -12.44 -10.30
N ARG A 65 3.90 -13.54 -10.36
CA ARG A 65 3.81 -14.47 -9.24
C ARG A 65 5.24 -14.90 -8.96
N VAL A 66 5.82 -14.39 -7.88
CA VAL A 66 7.08 -14.96 -7.40
C VAL A 66 6.74 -16.38 -6.97
N ALA A 67 7.00 -17.34 -7.86
CA ALA A 67 6.95 -18.72 -7.47
C ALA A 67 7.92 -18.87 -6.28
N PRO A 68 7.50 -19.45 -5.15
CA PRO A 68 8.42 -19.69 -4.07
C PRO A 68 9.58 -20.49 -4.64
N ALA A 69 10.80 -19.95 -4.54
CA ALA A 69 11.97 -20.76 -4.83
C ALA A 69 11.88 -22.01 -3.94
N PRO A 70 12.17 -23.22 -4.44
CA PRO A 70 12.16 -24.40 -3.60
C PRO A 70 13.08 -24.14 -2.42
N ALA A 71 12.48 -23.96 -1.23
CA ALA A 71 13.22 -23.69 -0.03
C ALA A 71 14.08 -24.92 0.29
N GLY A 72 15.40 -24.77 0.17
CA GLY A 72 16.33 -25.72 0.74
C GLY A 72 16.16 -25.77 2.27
N PRO A 73 16.64 -26.80 2.95
CA PRO A 73 16.62 -26.84 4.41
C PRO A 73 17.26 -25.58 5.00
N GLY A 74 16.49 -24.79 5.76
CA GLY A 74 16.94 -23.54 6.38
C GLY A 74 16.79 -22.27 5.53
N ALA A 75 16.15 -22.33 4.35
CA ALA A 75 15.84 -21.12 3.59
C ALA A 75 14.68 -20.36 4.26
N LEU A 76 14.91 -19.09 4.52
CA LEU A 76 13.85 -18.15 4.92
C LEU A 76 13.12 -17.67 3.65
N THR A 77 11.80 -17.68 3.66
CA THR A 77 10.98 -17.26 2.53
C THR A 77 9.89 -16.31 2.97
N ALA A 78 9.66 -15.26 2.19
CA ALA A 78 8.45 -14.43 2.26
C ALA A 78 7.87 -14.33 0.86
N ARG A 79 6.54 -14.45 0.76
CA ARG A 79 5.83 -14.25 -0.50
C ARG A 79 5.44 -12.80 -0.65
N VAL A 80 5.39 -12.31 -1.89
CA VAL A 80 4.86 -10.98 -2.22
C VAL A 80 3.67 -11.17 -3.14
N LEU A 81 2.51 -10.65 -2.75
CA LEU A 81 1.30 -10.74 -3.57
C LEU A 81 0.77 -9.33 -3.87
N LEU A 82 0.64 -9.00 -5.16
CA LEU A 82 0.06 -7.76 -5.67
C LEU A 82 -1.39 -7.96 -6.14
N GLN A 83 -1.67 -9.18 -6.63
CA GLN A 83 -2.96 -9.56 -7.15
C GLN A 83 -3.16 -11.05 -6.92
N GLY A 84 -4.36 -11.44 -6.53
CA GLY A 84 -4.76 -12.84 -6.39
C GLY A 84 -5.02 -13.52 -7.74
N PRO A 85 -5.35 -14.83 -7.72
CA PRO A 85 -5.68 -15.56 -8.93
C PRO A 85 -7.05 -15.10 -9.48
N ASP A 86 -7.20 -15.15 -10.79
CA ASP A 86 -8.39 -14.76 -11.54
C ASP A 86 -9.29 -15.95 -11.93
N ASP A 87 -9.03 -17.13 -11.37
CA ASP A 87 -9.74 -18.39 -11.66
C ASP A 87 -11.14 -18.48 -11.04
N ALA A 88 -11.49 -17.54 -10.16
CA ALA A 88 -12.83 -17.43 -9.55
C ALA A 88 -13.11 -15.97 -9.15
N PRO A 89 -14.39 -15.54 -9.05
CA PRO A 89 -14.77 -14.18 -8.69
C PRO A 89 -14.51 -13.91 -7.20
N ARG A 90 -13.25 -13.67 -6.86
CA ARG A 90 -12.78 -13.38 -5.50
C ARG A 90 -12.03 -12.07 -5.50
N ALA A 91 -12.18 -11.26 -4.45
CA ALA A 91 -11.44 -10.04 -4.19
C ALA A 91 -11.02 -9.98 -2.72
N CYS A 92 -10.11 -9.08 -2.38
CA CYS A 92 -9.70 -8.77 -1.02
C CYS A 92 -9.83 -7.26 -0.82
N ILE A 93 -10.59 -6.83 0.19
CA ILE A 93 -10.62 -5.43 0.62
C ILE A 93 -9.69 -5.25 1.80
N THR A 94 -8.87 -4.19 1.77
CA THR A 94 -7.88 -3.93 2.82
C THR A 94 -7.92 -2.46 3.25
N PHE A 95 -7.64 -2.23 4.53
CA PHE A 95 -7.57 -0.89 5.12
C PHE A 95 -6.22 -0.68 5.79
N ASP A 96 -5.57 0.44 5.51
CA ASP A 96 -4.26 0.79 6.05
C ASP A 96 -4.37 1.97 7.04
N ASP A 97 -3.32 2.15 7.85
CA ASP A 97 -3.10 3.27 8.76
C ASP A 97 -3.94 3.30 10.05
N GLY A 98 -4.93 2.43 10.22
CA GLY A 98 -5.75 2.32 11.42
C GLY A 98 -5.01 1.64 12.61
N PRO A 99 -5.76 1.38 13.70
CA PRO A 99 -7.14 1.82 13.93
C PRO A 99 -7.25 3.31 14.28
N ASP A 100 -8.35 3.93 13.88
CA ASP A 100 -8.68 5.31 14.23
C ASP A 100 -10.07 5.39 14.87
N PRO A 101 -10.23 6.01 16.06
CA PRO A 101 -11.52 6.07 16.76
C PRO A 101 -12.65 6.75 15.98
N ALA A 102 -12.31 7.64 15.04
CA ALA A 102 -13.30 8.33 14.22
C ALA A 102 -13.74 7.49 13.02
N TRP A 103 -12.85 6.68 12.44
CA TRP A 103 -13.09 6.04 11.16
C TRP A 103 -13.27 4.53 11.22
N THR A 104 -12.43 3.83 12.00
CA THR A 104 -12.52 2.36 12.11
C THR A 104 -13.91 1.86 12.52
N PRO A 105 -14.63 2.48 13.48
CA PRO A 105 -15.99 2.06 13.79
C PRO A 105 -16.95 2.14 12.60
N LEU A 106 -16.86 3.21 11.80
CA LEU A 106 -17.68 3.37 10.59
C LEU A 106 -17.36 2.32 9.53
N VAL A 107 -16.05 2.02 9.33
CA VAL A 107 -15.61 0.97 8.40
C VAL A 107 -16.16 -0.39 8.83
N LEU A 108 -16.11 -0.72 10.12
CA LEU A 108 -16.66 -1.97 10.64
C LEU A 108 -18.17 -2.09 10.41
N ASP A 109 -18.92 -1.01 10.62
CA ASP A 109 -20.36 -0.98 10.37
C ASP A 109 -20.65 -1.17 8.86
N ILE A 110 -19.92 -0.50 7.98
CA ILE A 110 -20.01 -0.66 6.51
C ILE A 110 -19.71 -2.11 6.07
N LEU A 111 -18.67 -2.72 6.61
CA LEU A 111 -18.29 -4.10 6.29
C LEU A 111 -19.34 -5.10 6.78
N ALA A 112 -19.91 -4.87 7.97
CA ALA A 112 -20.99 -5.67 8.51
C ALA A 112 -22.27 -5.59 7.64
N ASP A 113 -22.65 -4.38 7.21
CA ASP A 113 -23.81 -4.15 6.33
C ASP A 113 -23.60 -4.83 4.96
N ALA A 114 -22.38 -4.84 4.44
CA ALA A 114 -22.03 -5.50 3.19
C ALA A 114 -21.83 -7.03 3.34
N GLY A 115 -21.73 -7.57 4.57
CA GLY A 115 -21.44 -8.98 4.83
C GLY A 115 -20.04 -9.40 4.37
N VAL A 116 -19.06 -8.52 4.45
CA VAL A 116 -17.71 -8.67 3.86
C VAL A 116 -16.65 -8.74 4.96
N SER A 117 -15.75 -9.73 4.88
CA SER A 117 -14.51 -9.74 5.67
C SER A 117 -13.42 -8.94 4.98
N ALA A 118 -12.56 -8.28 5.77
CA ALA A 118 -11.47 -7.44 5.32
C ALA A 118 -10.14 -7.80 6.00
N THR A 119 -9.06 -7.17 5.55
CA THR A 119 -7.77 -7.19 6.25
C THR A 119 -7.37 -5.75 6.60
N PHE A 120 -7.04 -5.52 7.87
CA PHE A 120 -6.58 -4.23 8.38
C PHE A 120 -5.06 -4.29 8.59
N PHE A 121 -4.32 -3.44 7.90
CA PHE A 121 -2.88 -3.26 8.11
C PHE A 121 -2.67 -2.10 9.07
N VAL A 122 -2.45 -2.43 10.34
CA VAL A 122 -2.48 -1.46 11.43
C VAL A 122 -1.11 -0.91 11.75
N LEU A 123 -1.04 0.39 12.08
CA LEU A 123 0.12 0.99 12.70
C LEU A 123 0.22 0.55 14.16
N GLY A 124 1.40 0.12 14.58
CA GLY A 124 1.61 -0.38 15.95
C GLY A 124 1.31 0.65 17.02
N GLU A 125 1.63 1.94 16.79
CA GLU A 125 1.29 3.02 17.72
C GLU A 125 -0.23 3.19 17.89
N ALA A 126 -0.99 3.07 16.80
CA ALA A 126 -2.44 3.16 16.83
C ALA A 126 -3.06 1.92 17.50
N ALA A 127 -2.55 0.73 17.20
CA ALA A 127 -2.95 -0.52 17.87
C ALA A 127 -2.71 -0.48 19.38
N ALA A 128 -1.57 0.07 19.81
CA ALA A 128 -1.26 0.24 21.24
C ALA A 128 -2.12 1.32 21.92
N ALA A 129 -2.51 2.36 21.20
CA ALA A 129 -3.38 3.42 21.70
C ALA A 129 -4.86 3.01 21.78
N HIS A 130 -5.31 2.11 20.90
CA HIS A 130 -6.71 1.69 20.74
C HIS A 130 -6.86 0.17 20.67
N PRO A 131 -6.39 -0.60 21.69
CA PRO A 131 -6.45 -2.06 21.69
C PRO A 131 -7.88 -2.61 21.61
N GLU A 132 -8.88 -1.85 22.07
CA GLU A 132 -10.29 -2.19 21.97
C GLU A 132 -10.80 -2.22 20.52
N LEU A 133 -10.24 -1.38 19.62
CA LEU A 133 -10.59 -1.39 18.20
C LEU A 133 -9.98 -2.61 17.52
N ILE A 134 -8.73 -2.96 17.80
CA ILE A 134 -8.10 -4.20 17.33
C ILE A 134 -8.92 -5.43 17.75
N ALA A 135 -9.34 -5.48 19.02
CA ALA A 135 -10.20 -6.57 19.50
C ALA A 135 -11.55 -6.62 18.76
N ARG A 136 -12.14 -5.46 18.43
CA ARG A 136 -13.39 -5.35 17.70
C ARG A 136 -13.23 -5.81 16.24
N GLU A 137 -12.17 -5.39 15.54
CA GLU A 137 -11.83 -5.82 14.17
C GLU A 137 -11.67 -7.34 14.12
N ALA A 138 -10.83 -7.91 14.98
CA ALA A 138 -10.59 -9.36 15.04
C ALA A 138 -11.86 -10.12 15.45
N GLY A 139 -12.62 -9.62 16.43
CA GLY A 139 -13.87 -10.21 16.90
C GLY A 139 -14.98 -10.21 15.85
N ALA A 140 -14.96 -9.28 14.89
CA ALA A 140 -15.86 -9.22 13.74
C ALA A 140 -15.43 -10.16 12.59
N GLY A 141 -14.32 -10.89 12.74
CA GLY A 141 -13.84 -11.87 11.75
C GLY A 141 -12.98 -11.26 10.65
N HIS A 142 -12.43 -10.05 10.89
CA HIS A 142 -11.44 -9.45 10.00
C HIS A 142 -10.04 -9.94 10.37
N GLU A 143 -9.12 -9.88 9.40
CA GLU A 143 -7.70 -10.20 9.62
C GLU A 143 -6.93 -8.93 9.95
N ILE A 144 -5.98 -9.04 10.89
CA ILE A 144 -5.08 -7.95 11.24
C ILE A 144 -3.68 -8.26 10.70
N GLY A 145 -3.11 -7.31 9.97
CA GLY A 145 -1.75 -7.35 9.45
C GLY A 145 -0.90 -6.20 10.01
N VAL A 146 0.39 -6.27 9.78
CA VAL A 146 1.38 -5.26 10.21
C VAL A 146 1.50 -4.13 9.18
N HIS A 147 1.56 -2.85 9.66
CA HIS A 147 1.87 -1.67 8.84
C HIS A 147 3.01 -0.82 9.41
N ASN A 148 4.02 -1.44 10.05
CA ASN A 148 5.07 -0.86 10.88
C ASN A 148 4.54 -0.26 12.19
N TRP A 149 5.46 0.22 13.05
CA TRP A 149 5.08 0.90 14.30
C TRP A 149 4.48 2.28 14.02
N VAL A 150 5.21 3.10 13.25
CA VAL A 150 4.76 4.36 12.63
C VAL A 150 4.91 4.23 11.13
N HIS A 151 4.26 5.09 10.37
CA HIS A 151 4.27 5.04 8.90
C HIS A 151 5.62 5.48 8.29
N THR A 152 6.70 4.78 8.67
CA THR A 152 8.08 5.05 8.22
C THR A 152 8.35 4.34 6.91
N ASP A 153 8.99 5.06 5.98
CA ASP A 153 9.47 4.48 4.71
C ASP A 153 10.58 3.46 4.99
N VAL A 154 10.40 2.22 4.54
CA VAL A 154 11.38 1.15 4.73
C VAL A 154 12.75 1.48 4.14
N TYR A 155 12.82 2.31 3.09
CA TYR A 155 14.08 2.76 2.50
C TYR A 155 14.89 3.71 3.40
N SER A 156 14.27 4.26 4.45
CA SER A 156 14.92 5.14 5.42
C SER A 156 15.35 4.42 6.70
N ALA A 157 15.04 3.13 6.83
CA ALA A 157 15.32 2.31 8.01
C ALA A 157 16.33 1.21 7.69
N ASP A 158 17.21 0.91 8.64
CA ASP A 158 18.05 -0.29 8.53
C ASP A 158 17.27 -1.55 8.98
N ALA A 159 17.87 -2.72 8.76
CA ALA A 159 17.22 -3.99 9.07
C ALA A 159 16.90 -4.17 10.56
N ASP A 160 17.72 -3.63 11.48
CA ASP A 160 17.47 -3.75 12.92
C ASP A 160 16.33 -2.85 13.37
N GLN A 161 16.22 -1.65 12.78
CA GLN A 161 15.09 -0.75 12.99
C GLN A 161 13.78 -1.38 12.46
N LEU A 162 13.80 -1.98 11.25
CA LEU A 162 12.65 -2.68 10.71
C LEU A 162 12.23 -3.88 11.57
N ARG A 163 13.20 -4.66 12.10
CA ARG A 163 12.91 -5.76 13.02
C ARG A 163 12.22 -5.26 14.28
N ALA A 164 12.75 -4.20 14.89
CA ALA A 164 12.17 -3.63 16.10
C ALA A 164 10.76 -3.09 15.87
N ASP A 165 10.52 -2.40 14.75
CA ASP A 165 9.22 -1.85 14.37
C ASP A 165 8.18 -2.96 14.16
N VAL A 166 8.54 -3.99 13.39
CA VAL A 166 7.65 -5.13 13.11
C VAL A 166 7.36 -5.92 14.39
N ASP A 167 8.38 -6.25 15.19
CA ASP A 167 8.23 -7.02 16.44
C ASP A 167 7.34 -6.27 17.43
N ARG A 168 7.54 -4.97 17.59
CA ARG A 168 6.74 -4.12 18.47
C ARG A 168 5.28 -4.03 18.02
N THR A 169 5.03 -3.94 16.71
CA THR A 169 3.68 -3.91 16.15
C THR A 169 2.97 -5.25 16.36
N ILE A 170 3.65 -6.37 16.09
CA ILE A 170 3.12 -7.71 16.39
C ILE A 170 2.73 -7.82 17.85
N ALA A 171 3.61 -7.40 18.78
CA ALA A 171 3.34 -7.46 20.20
C ALA A 171 2.12 -6.61 20.61
N ALA A 172 1.92 -5.43 20.02
CA ALA A 172 0.75 -4.60 20.27
C ALA A 172 -0.55 -5.28 19.80
N ILE A 173 -0.54 -5.88 18.61
CA ILE A 173 -1.68 -6.62 18.05
C ILE A 173 -2.04 -7.83 18.94
N GLU A 174 -1.06 -8.66 19.30
CA GLU A 174 -1.28 -9.83 20.16
C GLU A 174 -1.75 -9.41 21.58
N SER A 175 -1.22 -8.31 22.13
CA SER A 175 -1.64 -7.77 23.44
C SER A 175 -3.07 -7.25 23.43
N ALA A 176 -3.58 -6.82 22.28
CA ALA A 176 -4.98 -6.42 22.09
C ALA A 176 -5.94 -7.62 21.95
N GLY A 177 -5.43 -8.85 22.00
CA GLY A 177 -6.23 -10.08 21.93
C GLY A 177 -6.48 -10.59 20.50
N ALA A 178 -5.89 -9.99 19.48
CA ALA A 178 -5.96 -10.50 18.11
C ALA A 178 -4.93 -11.63 17.90
N PRO A 179 -5.18 -12.53 16.93
CA PRO A 179 -4.20 -13.53 16.53
C PRO A 179 -2.90 -12.89 16.05
N ARG A 180 -1.78 -13.63 16.18
CA ARG A 180 -0.51 -13.21 15.60
C ARG A 180 -0.66 -12.94 14.11
N PRO A 181 -0.24 -11.76 13.60
CA PRO A 181 -0.29 -11.43 12.18
C PRO A 181 0.54 -12.41 11.33
N ALA A 182 0.02 -12.74 10.15
CA ALA A 182 0.73 -13.48 9.12
C ALA A 182 1.13 -12.60 7.93
N LEU A 183 0.64 -11.37 7.89
CA LEU A 183 0.83 -10.44 6.78
C LEU A 183 1.49 -9.14 7.24
N TRP A 184 2.33 -8.62 6.37
CA TRP A 184 2.89 -7.29 6.48
C TRP A 184 2.65 -6.51 5.18
N ARG A 185 2.21 -5.28 5.28
CA ARG A 185 2.25 -4.30 4.19
C ARG A 185 3.18 -3.18 4.61
N PRO A 186 4.39 -3.07 4.01
CA PRO A 186 5.25 -1.94 4.29
C PRO A 186 4.60 -0.62 3.85
N PRO A 187 4.79 0.49 4.59
CA PRO A 187 4.33 1.81 4.18
C PRO A 187 4.74 2.16 2.75
N TYR A 188 3.83 2.84 2.03
CA TYR A 188 4.00 3.21 0.60
C TYR A 188 4.10 1.99 -0.35
N GLY A 189 3.92 0.75 0.11
CA GLY A 189 4.13 -0.47 -0.69
C GLY A 189 5.57 -0.68 -1.12
N ARG A 190 6.53 -0.04 -0.45
CA ARG A 190 7.97 -0.17 -0.76
C ARG A 190 8.56 -1.42 -0.15
N ILE A 191 9.33 -2.13 -0.95
CA ILE A 191 9.98 -3.39 -0.55
C ILE A 191 11.44 -3.35 -1.00
N ASP A 192 12.35 -3.67 -0.09
CA ASP A 192 13.77 -3.85 -0.36
C ASP A 192 14.28 -5.17 0.22
N ALA A 193 15.55 -5.46 0.05
CA ALA A 193 16.14 -6.71 0.55
C ALA A 193 16.09 -6.82 2.09
N PRO A 194 16.34 -5.77 2.89
CA PRO A 194 16.11 -5.78 4.34
C PRO A 194 14.66 -6.11 4.72
N ALA A 195 13.67 -5.48 4.07
CA ALA A 195 12.27 -5.76 4.34
C ALA A 195 11.88 -7.21 4.05
N LEU A 196 12.33 -7.77 2.92
CA LEU A 196 12.12 -9.18 2.59
C LEU A 196 12.76 -10.12 3.62
N ALA A 197 13.96 -9.80 4.08
CA ALA A 197 14.64 -10.60 5.10
C ALA A 197 13.87 -10.57 6.43
N VAL A 198 13.44 -9.39 6.89
CA VAL A 198 12.65 -9.23 8.11
C VAL A 198 11.32 -9.95 8.01
N ALA A 199 10.61 -9.83 6.89
CA ALA A 199 9.36 -10.57 6.66
C ALA A 199 9.58 -12.08 6.80
N ALA A 200 10.58 -12.62 6.11
CA ALA A 200 10.90 -14.05 6.14
C ALA A 200 11.32 -14.53 7.54
N GLU A 201 12.13 -13.75 8.26
CA GLU A 201 12.55 -14.04 9.64
C GLU A 201 11.36 -14.10 10.62
N ARG A 202 10.29 -13.33 10.38
CA ARG A 202 9.10 -13.27 11.24
C ARG A 202 7.97 -14.17 10.77
N GLY A 203 8.16 -14.86 9.64
CA GLY A 203 7.12 -15.69 9.02
C GLY A 203 5.96 -14.88 8.48
N LEU A 204 6.22 -13.65 8.03
CA LEU A 204 5.24 -12.77 7.41
C LEU A 204 5.33 -12.86 5.89
N ASP A 205 4.19 -12.83 5.24
CA ASP A 205 4.10 -12.60 3.80
C ASP A 205 3.73 -11.14 3.52
N LEU A 206 4.08 -10.63 2.36
CA LEU A 206 3.85 -9.24 1.96
C LEU A 206 2.64 -9.16 1.05
N LEU A 207 1.63 -8.38 1.45
CA LEU A 207 0.43 -8.15 0.65
C LEU A 207 0.37 -6.70 0.19
N LEU A 208 0.53 -6.46 -1.11
CA LEU A 208 0.35 -5.16 -1.74
C LEU A 208 -1.08 -5.03 -2.28
N TRP A 209 -1.29 -4.27 -3.35
CA TRP A 209 -2.61 -4.02 -3.92
C TRP A 209 -2.56 -3.89 -5.45
N SER A 210 -3.68 -4.16 -6.09
CA SER A 210 -3.90 -3.93 -7.52
C SER A 210 -4.89 -2.81 -7.80
N GLU A 211 -5.71 -2.43 -6.81
CA GLU A 211 -6.70 -1.37 -6.90
C GLU A 211 -6.56 -0.41 -5.72
N HIS A 212 -6.76 0.89 -5.96
CA HIS A 212 -6.65 1.93 -4.93
C HIS A 212 -7.87 2.86 -4.95
N THR A 213 -8.31 3.32 -3.78
CA THR A 213 -9.47 4.19 -3.57
C THR A 213 -9.08 5.53 -2.94
N PRO A 214 -8.37 6.42 -3.66
CA PRO A 214 -7.91 7.69 -3.10
C PRO A 214 -9.04 8.73 -2.96
N SER A 215 -10.21 8.49 -3.53
CA SER A 215 -11.36 9.41 -3.49
C SER A 215 -12.69 8.65 -3.61
N ALA A 216 -13.79 9.32 -3.25
CA ALA A 216 -15.13 8.76 -3.41
C ALA A 216 -15.48 8.41 -4.87
N GLU A 217 -14.93 9.15 -5.85
CA GLU A 217 -15.07 8.82 -7.27
C GLU A 217 -14.42 7.48 -7.60
N HIS A 218 -13.17 7.27 -7.15
CA HIS A 218 -12.46 6.00 -7.33
C HIS A 218 -13.18 4.86 -6.62
N ALA A 219 -13.70 5.11 -5.42
CA ALA A 219 -14.48 4.12 -4.68
C ALA A 219 -15.75 3.70 -5.44
N ARG A 220 -16.53 4.63 -5.99
CA ARG A 220 -17.71 4.32 -6.83
C ARG A 220 -17.34 3.54 -8.09
N ALA A 221 -16.16 3.80 -8.65
CA ALA A 221 -15.67 3.09 -9.84
C ALA A 221 -15.25 1.64 -9.55
N LEU A 222 -15.02 1.25 -8.29
CA LEU A 222 -14.68 -0.13 -7.92
C LEU A 222 -15.71 -1.14 -8.43
N ALA A 223 -17.00 -0.81 -8.37
CA ALA A 223 -18.06 -1.70 -8.84
C ALA A 223 -17.87 -2.15 -10.30
N THR A 224 -17.14 -1.39 -11.12
CA THR A 224 -16.85 -1.70 -12.52
C THR A 224 -15.41 -2.10 -12.79
N ARG A 225 -14.47 -1.63 -11.97
CA ARG A 225 -13.02 -1.86 -12.16
C ARG A 225 -12.54 -3.13 -11.47
N ALA A 226 -13.04 -3.42 -10.27
CA ALA A 226 -12.62 -4.59 -9.54
C ALA A 226 -13.02 -5.87 -10.27
N HIS A 227 -12.10 -6.80 -10.34
CA HIS A 227 -12.19 -8.08 -11.04
C HIS A 227 -11.71 -9.22 -10.17
N ALA A 228 -11.78 -10.45 -10.66
CA ALA A 228 -11.26 -11.61 -9.96
C ALA A 228 -9.77 -11.42 -9.64
N GLY A 229 -9.40 -11.66 -8.38
CA GLY A 229 -8.05 -11.48 -7.88
C GLY A 229 -7.72 -10.05 -7.42
N SER A 230 -8.62 -9.06 -7.55
CA SER A 230 -8.36 -7.70 -7.08
C SER A 230 -8.05 -7.65 -5.58
N ILE A 231 -6.96 -6.96 -5.22
CA ILE A 231 -6.62 -6.56 -3.86
C ILE A 231 -6.80 -5.05 -3.79
N ILE A 232 -7.78 -4.61 -2.99
CA ILE A 232 -8.25 -3.23 -2.96
C ILE A 232 -7.66 -2.52 -1.74
N LEU A 233 -6.94 -1.41 -1.95
CA LEU A 233 -6.41 -0.56 -0.92
C LEU A 233 -7.38 0.56 -0.58
N CYS A 234 -7.78 0.62 0.68
CA CYS A 234 -8.45 1.73 1.34
C CYS A 234 -7.65 2.16 2.57
N HIS A 235 -8.16 3.14 3.32
CA HIS A 235 -7.56 3.61 4.57
C HIS A 235 -8.67 3.87 5.59
N ASP A 236 -8.39 3.57 6.86
CA ASP A 236 -9.30 3.87 7.98
C ASP A 236 -8.62 4.68 9.09
N GLY A 237 -7.41 5.21 8.83
CA GLY A 237 -6.64 5.96 9.81
C GLY A 237 -5.99 7.22 9.25
N ARG A 238 -4.68 7.34 9.43
CA ARG A 238 -3.83 8.49 9.16
C ARG A 238 -4.08 9.22 7.82
N ALA A 239 -4.50 8.52 6.78
CA ALA A 239 -4.85 9.10 5.48
C ALA A 239 -6.11 9.97 5.51
N GLN A 240 -6.77 10.08 6.65
CA GLN A 240 -7.99 10.88 6.90
C GLN A 240 -9.06 10.66 5.82
N PRO A 241 -9.65 9.47 5.75
CA PRO A 241 -10.73 9.21 4.84
C PRO A 241 -11.90 10.15 5.13
N THR A 242 -12.81 10.30 4.18
CA THR A 242 -14.07 11.01 4.41
C THR A 242 -15.21 10.00 4.54
N GLU A 243 -16.27 10.37 5.24
CA GLU A 243 -17.47 9.53 5.33
C GLU A 243 -18.03 9.21 3.93
N GLU A 244 -18.01 10.19 3.01
CA GLU A 244 -18.45 10.00 1.62
C GLU A 244 -17.59 8.92 0.90
N LEU A 245 -16.28 8.95 1.09
CA LEU A 245 -15.39 7.93 0.52
C LEU A 245 -15.71 6.54 1.07
N LEU A 246 -15.81 6.40 2.40
CA LEU A 246 -16.05 5.12 3.05
C LEU A 246 -17.42 4.54 2.67
N ARG A 247 -18.46 5.36 2.62
CA ARG A 247 -19.79 4.91 2.16
C ARG A 247 -19.78 4.50 0.70
N ALA A 248 -19.06 5.22 -0.17
CA ALA A 248 -18.91 4.84 -1.57
C ALA A 248 -18.13 3.50 -1.74
N VAL A 249 -17.18 3.20 -0.85
CA VAL A 249 -16.56 1.86 -0.76
C VAL A 249 -17.62 0.83 -0.43
N GLY A 250 -18.41 1.04 0.62
CA GLY A 250 -19.50 0.13 1.03
C GLY A 250 -20.48 -0.17 -0.09
N ASP A 251 -21.00 0.86 -0.75
CA ASP A 251 -21.92 0.73 -1.89
C ASP A 251 -21.31 -0.16 -3.00
N SER A 252 -20.01 0.01 -3.27
CA SER A 252 -19.31 -0.78 -4.28
C SER A 252 -19.07 -2.22 -3.85
N LEU A 253 -18.81 -2.47 -2.56
CA LEU A 253 -18.68 -3.82 -2.02
C LEU A 253 -20.00 -4.59 -2.14
N VAL A 254 -21.13 -3.96 -1.80
CA VAL A 254 -22.47 -4.54 -1.97
C VAL A 254 -22.73 -4.86 -3.44
N ALA A 255 -22.49 -3.92 -4.35
CA ALA A 255 -22.70 -4.13 -5.78
C ALA A 255 -21.82 -5.26 -6.36
N LEU A 256 -20.59 -5.40 -5.87
CA LEU A 256 -19.70 -6.49 -6.27
C LEU A 256 -20.17 -7.84 -5.71
N ALA A 257 -20.62 -7.88 -4.45
CA ALA A 257 -21.17 -9.10 -3.84
C ALA A 257 -22.45 -9.56 -4.56
N GLU A 258 -23.36 -8.66 -4.91
CA GLU A 258 -24.56 -8.94 -5.71
C GLU A 258 -24.23 -9.52 -7.09
N ARG A 259 -23.07 -9.19 -7.66
CA ARG A 259 -22.55 -9.74 -8.90
C ARG A 259 -21.80 -11.07 -8.72
N GLY A 260 -21.81 -11.62 -7.51
CA GLY A 260 -21.19 -12.91 -7.18
C GLY A 260 -19.71 -12.83 -6.78
N MET A 261 -19.18 -11.63 -6.50
CA MET A 261 -17.82 -11.49 -5.97
C MET A 261 -17.80 -11.96 -4.51
N THR A 262 -16.88 -12.85 -4.16
CA THR A 262 -16.61 -13.28 -2.78
C THR A 262 -15.42 -12.50 -2.25
N PHE A 263 -15.55 -11.96 -1.04
CA PHE A 263 -14.44 -11.23 -0.40
C PHE A 263 -13.68 -12.17 0.55
N LEU A 264 -12.38 -12.26 0.34
CA LEU A 264 -11.44 -13.04 1.14
C LEU A 264 -10.57 -12.10 1.98
N THR A 265 -10.09 -12.60 3.12
CA THR A 265 -8.98 -11.93 3.82
C THR A 265 -7.67 -12.11 3.03
N GLY A 266 -6.65 -11.31 3.37
CA GLY A 266 -5.36 -11.37 2.68
C GLY A 266 -4.70 -12.74 2.74
N SER A 267 -4.71 -13.39 3.91
CA SER A 267 -4.17 -14.74 4.07
C SER A 267 -4.95 -15.78 3.26
N GLN A 268 -6.29 -15.64 3.18
CA GLN A 268 -7.12 -16.51 2.33
C GLN A 268 -6.81 -16.28 0.84
N MET A 269 -6.63 -15.02 0.42
CA MET A 269 -6.25 -14.69 -0.96
C MET A 269 -4.87 -15.25 -1.30
N LEU A 270 -3.92 -15.14 -0.38
CA LEU A 270 -2.57 -15.68 -0.51
C LEU A 270 -2.58 -17.23 -0.60
N ALA A 271 -3.41 -17.88 0.20
CA ALA A 271 -3.61 -19.34 0.14
C ALA A 271 -4.22 -19.77 -1.20
N ALA A 272 -5.19 -19.00 -1.72
CA ALA A 272 -5.79 -19.25 -3.02
C ALA A 272 -4.81 -19.08 -4.20
N SER A 273 -3.72 -18.35 -4.00
CA SER A 273 -2.68 -18.10 -5.02
C SER A 273 -1.63 -19.22 -5.13
N GLN A 274 -1.70 -20.25 -4.28
CA GLN A 274 -0.77 -21.37 -4.36
C GLN A 274 -1.16 -22.30 -5.52
N PRO A 275 -0.19 -22.81 -6.29
CA PRO A 275 -0.46 -23.85 -7.27
C PRO A 275 -1.02 -25.10 -6.55
N ARG A 276 -2.09 -25.65 -7.10
CA ARG A 276 -2.68 -26.92 -6.64
C ARG A 276 -1.77 -28.09 -6.97
#